data_679145c21c00a53d13d4b95b89942d57
#
_entry.id   679145c21c00a53d13d4b95b89942d57
#
_cell.length_a   1.000
_cell.length_b   1.000
_cell.length_c   1.000
_cell.angle_alpha   90.00
_cell.angle_beta   90.00
_cell.angle_gamma   90.00
#
_symmetry.space_group_name_H-M   'P 1'
#
loop_
_entity.id
_entity.type
_entity.pdbx_description
1 polymer ?
#
loop_
_entity_poly.entity_id
_entity_poly.type
_entity_poly.pdbx_seq_one_letter_code
_entity_poly.pdbx_strand_id
1 'polypeptide(L)'
;MIEVLDCGVIDYGEAWGRQQAYFDALLASRGESSADRQARGVLMLCEHPHVYTLGKSGQANNLLVSESFLRSIGASYYRIDRGGDITYHGYGQLVGYPILDLSTIGGEHGLGLREYIDRLEESVMATVGEWGIATCRVPHATGVWLPATEGRPERKICAIGVKASRFVTMHGFALNVATDLRYFDYINPCGFTDKGVTSMAAELAVGGDGRPVPPMEEVKRAYVRHFERLFGAVSWGGEEGVDGVTRSF
;
A
#
# COMPACT_ATOMS: atom_id res chain seq x y z
N MET A 1 9.93 -2.31 18.12
CA MET A 1 9.42 -1.06 17.54
C MET A 1 9.47 -1.16 16.03
N ILE A 2 8.47 -0.65 15.34
CA ILE A 2 8.43 -0.60 13.86
C ILE A 2 9.00 0.73 13.41
N GLU A 3 10.00 0.70 12.54
CA GLU A 3 10.58 1.92 11.96
C GLU A 3 9.74 2.39 10.77
N VAL A 4 9.41 3.68 10.70
CA VAL A 4 8.72 4.30 9.58
C VAL A 4 9.73 5.04 8.72
N LEU A 5 9.82 4.67 7.45
CA LEU A 5 10.70 5.29 6.46
C LEU A 5 9.86 5.99 5.39
N ASP A 6 9.99 7.29 5.27
CA ASP A 6 9.47 8.02 4.13
C ASP A 6 10.51 8.05 3.00
N CYS A 7 10.22 7.33 1.93
CA CYS A 7 11.12 7.22 0.78
C CYS A 7 10.81 8.25 -0.33
N GLY A 8 9.86 9.16 -0.10
CA GLY A 8 9.44 10.13 -1.11
C GLY A 8 8.99 9.46 -2.41
N VAL A 9 9.41 10.04 -3.55
CA VAL A 9 9.23 9.41 -4.87
C VAL A 9 10.43 8.53 -5.17
N ILE A 10 10.21 7.22 -5.33
CA ILE A 10 11.27 6.22 -5.54
C ILE A 10 10.94 5.29 -6.71
N ASP A 11 11.94 4.87 -7.50
CA ASP A 11 11.77 3.85 -8.52
C ASP A 11 11.27 2.54 -7.92
N TYR A 12 10.39 1.83 -8.65
CA TYR A 12 9.78 0.61 -8.13
C TYR A 12 10.81 -0.51 -7.90
N GLY A 13 11.75 -0.68 -8.81
CA GLY A 13 12.80 -1.70 -8.70
C GLY A 13 13.72 -1.43 -7.51
N GLU A 14 14.05 -0.16 -7.25
CA GLU A 14 14.82 0.24 -6.08
C GLU A 14 14.05 -0.04 -4.78
N ALA A 15 12.78 0.40 -4.71
CA ALA A 15 11.93 0.12 -3.55
C ALA A 15 11.76 -1.38 -3.30
N TRP A 16 11.60 -2.18 -4.37
CA TRP A 16 11.49 -3.63 -4.26
C TRP A 16 12.79 -4.26 -3.73
N GLY A 17 13.95 -3.80 -4.18
CA GLY A 17 15.26 -4.23 -3.66
C GLY A 17 15.42 -3.92 -2.16
N ARG A 18 15.00 -2.72 -1.70
CA ARG A 18 15.00 -2.36 -0.28
C ARG A 18 14.06 -3.24 0.53
N GLN A 19 12.84 -3.48 0.05
CA GLN A 19 11.89 -4.40 0.69
C GLN A 19 12.49 -5.80 0.85
N GLN A 20 13.16 -6.34 -0.20
CA GLN A 20 13.75 -7.67 -0.15
C GLN A 20 14.86 -7.74 0.90
N ALA A 21 15.70 -6.71 1.01
CA ALA A 21 16.76 -6.65 2.02
C ALA A 21 16.19 -6.69 3.45
N TYR A 22 15.16 -5.90 3.76
CA TYR A 22 14.50 -5.93 5.07
C TYR A 22 13.80 -7.28 5.33
N PHE A 23 13.14 -7.84 4.33
CA PHE A 23 12.47 -9.12 4.42
C PHE A 23 13.45 -10.25 4.75
N ASP A 24 14.59 -10.29 4.05
CA ASP A 24 15.63 -11.32 4.27
C ASP A 24 16.31 -11.14 5.63
N ALA A 25 16.56 -9.91 6.06
CA ALA A 25 17.11 -9.62 7.39
C ALA A 25 16.18 -10.11 8.52
N LEU A 26 14.87 -9.84 8.40
CA LEU A 26 13.88 -10.34 9.37
C LEU A 26 13.77 -11.86 9.36
N LEU A 27 13.87 -12.51 8.19
CA LEU A 27 13.88 -13.96 8.09
C LEU A 27 15.13 -14.57 8.74
N ALA A 28 16.29 -13.95 8.59
CA ALA A 28 17.56 -14.41 9.15
C ALA A 28 17.60 -14.27 10.68
N SER A 29 17.07 -13.17 11.24
CA SER A 29 17.04 -12.91 12.69
C SER A 29 16.03 -13.76 13.46
N ARG A 30 15.22 -14.57 12.79
CA ARG A 30 14.27 -15.47 13.43
C ARG A 30 14.99 -16.65 14.07
N GLY A 31 14.91 -16.76 15.38
CA GLY A 31 15.59 -17.80 16.19
C GLY A 31 16.56 -17.22 17.20
N GLU A 32 16.89 -15.94 17.10
CA GLU A 32 17.54 -15.22 18.18
C GLU A 32 16.55 -14.98 19.33
N SER A 33 17.05 -15.14 20.56
CA SER A 33 16.22 -15.16 21.79
C SER A 33 15.17 -14.05 21.83
N SER A 34 13.90 -14.43 21.99
CA SER A 34 12.72 -13.57 22.01
C SER A 34 12.50 -12.85 23.34
N ALA A 35 13.56 -12.48 24.09
CA ALA A 35 13.44 -11.83 25.37
C ALA A 35 12.74 -10.45 25.28
N ASP A 36 12.77 -9.81 24.12
CA ASP A 36 12.03 -8.56 23.81
C ASP A 36 11.05 -8.80 22.65
N ARG A 37 9.83 -9.22 22.99
CA ARG A 37 8.73 -9.36 22.01
C ARG A 37 8.12 -8.00 21.64
N GLN A 38 8.94 -7.03 21.25
CA GLN A 38 8.43 -5.81 20.63
C GLN A 38 8.19 -6.06 19.14
N ALA A 39 7.14 -5.42 18.60
CA ALA A 39 6.86 -5.44 17.17
C ALA A 39 8.12 -5.07 16.38
N ARG A 40 8.53 -5.91 15.44
CA ARG A 40 9.75 -5.73 14.64
C ARG A 40 9.41 -5.55 13.18
N GLY A 41 10.04 -4.59 12.54
CA GLY A 41 9.93 -4.39 11.11
C GLY A 41 10.06 -2.95 10.69
N VAL A 42 9.75 -2.72 9.44
CA VAL A 42 9.82 -1.43 8.77
C VAL A 42 8.50 -1.18 8.05
N LEU A 43 7.98 0.03 8.15
CA LEU A 43 6.92 0.56 7.29
C LEU A 43 7.55 1.56 6.32
N MET A 44 7.75 1.17 5.06
CA MET A 44 8.18 2.09 4.01
C MET A 44 6.94 2.77 3.41
N LEU A 45 6.95 4.10 3.32
CA LEU A 45 5.95 4.91 2.64
C LEU A 45 6.59 5.60 1.45
N CYS A 46 5.93 5.59 0.30
CA CYS A 46 6.47 6.20 -0.91
C CYS A 46 5.37 6.53 -1.93
N GLU A 47 5.78 7.21 -2.99
CA GLU A 47 5.11 7.26 -4.28
C GLU A 47 6.05 6.65 -5.34
N HIS A 48 5.50 6.19 -6.45
CA HIS A 48 6.27 5.69 -7.58
C HIS A 48 6.07 6.53 -8.84
N PRO A 49 7.06 6.61 -9.74
CA PRO A 49 6.78 6.88 -11.14
C PRO A 49 5.82 5.83 -11.71
N HIS A 50 5.23 6.11 -12.87
CA HIS A 50 4.24 5.23 -13.47
C HIS A 50 4.77 3.81 -13.66
N VAL A 51 4.12 2.84 -13.00
CA VAL A 51 4.51 1.42 -13.06
C VAL A 51 3.30 0.51 -12.92
N TYR A 52 3.31 -0.57 -13.70
CA TYR A 52 2.36 -1.67 -13.59
C TYR A 52 3.04 -2.88 -12.97
N THR A 53 2.37 -3.52 -12.01
CA THR A 53 2.89 -4.71 -11.37
C THR A 53 1.92 -5.87 -11.51
N LEU A 54 2.39 -7.01 -12.03
CA LEU A 54 1.63 -8.24 -12.16
C LEU A 54 1.98 -9.18 -11.01
N GLY A 55 1.01 -9.47 -10.15
CA GLY A 55 1.15 -10.40 -9.03
C GLY A 55 1.08 -11.87 -9.46
N LYS A 56 1.25 -12.78 -8.48
CA LYS A 56 1.31 -14.23 -8.72
C LYS A 56 0.06 -14.84 -9.37
N SER A 57 -1.11 -14.30 -9.04
CA SER A 57 -2.41 -14.78 -9.57
C SER A 57 -2.80 -14.09 -10.86
N GLY A 58 -2.00 -13.13 -11.34
CA GLY A 58 -2.32 -12.32 -12.48
C GLY A 58 -2.07 -13.01 -13.82
N GLN A 59 -2.89 -12.65 -14.78
CA GLN A 59 -2.75 -13.09 -16.18
C GLN A 59 -2.17 -11.96 -17.02
N ALA A 60 -1.22 -12.30 -17.92
CA ALA A 60 -0.53 -11.29 -18.74
C ALA A 60 -1.49 -10.51 -19.65
N ASN A 61 -2.59 -11.12 -20.08
CA ASN A 61 -3.65 -10.50 -20.89
C ASN A 61 -4.53 -9.50 -20.11
N ASN A 62 -4.36 -9.38 -18.78
CA ASN A 62 -4.95 -8.30 -17.99
C ASN A 62 -4.21 -6.96 -18.16
N LEU A 63 -3.05 -6.96 -18.82
CA LEU A 63 -2.46 -5.76 -19.41
C LEU A 63 -3.04 -5.58 -20.81
N LEU A 64 -3.85 -4.53 -21.00
CA LEU A 64 -4.62 -4.29 -22.23
C LEU A 64 -3.83 -3.57 -23.33
N VAL A 65 -2.60 -3.17 -23.02
CA VAL A 65 -1.70 -2.44 -23.92
C VAL A 65 -0.35 -3.13 -24.05
N SER A 66 0.40 -2.81 -25.10
CA SER A 66 1.73 -3.38 -25.30
C SER A 66 2.78 -2.73 -24.39
N GLU A 67 3.87 -3.44 -24.11
CA GLU A 67 4.99 -2.86 -23.38
C GLU A 67 5.64 -1.67 -24.12
N SER A 68 5.59 -1.64 -25.46
CA SER A 68 6.06 -0.49 -26.24
C SER A 68 5.21 0.75 -26.00
N PHE A 69 3.89 0.57 -25.86
CA PHE A 69 3.00 1.65 -25.47
C PHE A 69 3.31 2.14 -24.04
N LEU A 70 3.52 1.23 -23.08
CA LEU A 70 3.90 1.63 -21.71
C LEU A 70 5.17 2.49 -21.71
N ARG A 71 6.19 2.08 -22.47
CA ARG A 71 7.42 2.88 -22.59
C ARG A 71 7.15 4.27 -23.20
N SER A 72 6.24 4.39 -24.15
CA SER A 72 5.90 5.68 -24.76
C SER A 72 5.20 6.66 -23.82
N ILE A 73 4.54 6.16 -22.78
CA ILE A 73 3.90 6.97 -21.72
C ILE A 73 4.76 7.06 -20.45
N GLY A 74 6.03 6.62 -20.49
CA GLY A 74 6.95 6.65 -19.37
C GLY A 74 6.63 5.67 -18.24
N ALA A 75 5.89 4.59 -18.53
CA ALA A 75 5.51 3.59 -17.54
C ALA A 75 6.38 2.33 -17.63
N SER A 76 6.74 1.78 -16.48
CA SER A 76 7.46 0.51 -16.32
C SER A 76 6.48 -0.65 -16.09
N TYR A 77 6.97 -1.89 -16.28
CA TYR A 77 6.20 -3.10 -16.01
C TYR A 77 7.06 -4.14 -15.30
N TYR A 78 6.54 -4.71 -14.20
CA TYR A 78 7.22 -5.73 -13.41
C TYR A 78 6.29 -6.93 -13.14
N ARG A 79 6.86 -8.14 -13.24
CA ARG A 79 6.27 -9.35 -12.67
C ARG A 79 6.85 -9.59 -11.30
N ILE A 80 5.98 -9.72 -10.30
CA ILE A 80 6.38 -9.77 -8.89
C ILE A 80 5.66 -10.89 -8.14
N ASP A 81 6.09 -11.15 -6.91
CA ASP A 81 5.63 -12.28 -6.12
C ASP A 81 4.60 -11.94 -5.02
N ARG A 82 3.99 -10.72 -5.07
CA ARG A 82 2.82 -10.40 -4.23
C ARG A 82 1.59 -11.20 -4.60
N GLY A 83 0.65 -11.35 -3.66
CA GLY A 83 -0.69 -11.83 -3.96
C GLY A 83 -1.46 -10.87 -4.89
N GLY A 84 -2.51 -11.40 -5.52
CA GLY A 84 -3.37 -10.65 -6.42
C GLY A 84 -2.90 -10.61 -7.87
N ASP A 85 -3.61 -9.83 -8.67
CA ASP A 85 -3.48 -9.67 -10.12
C ASP A 85 -2.67 -8.41 -10.47
N ILE A 86 -2.89 -7.87 -11.67
CA ILE A 86 -2.27 -6.63 -12.13
C ILE A 86 -2.80 -5.42 -11.35
N THR A 87 -1.93 -4.46 -11.10
CA THR A 87 -2.30 -3.13 -10.60
C THR A 87 -1.37 -2.06 -11.17
N TYR A 88 -1.73 -0.81 -10.92
CA TYR A 88 -0.98 0.37 -11.32
C TYR A 88 -0.53 1.14 -10.08
N HIS A 89 0.69 1.69 -10.15
CA HIS A 89 1.20 2.69 -9.20
C HIS A 89 1.67 3.92 -9.97
N GLY A 90 1.50 5.10 -9.36
CA GLY A 90 1.89 6.36 -9.97
C GLY A 90 1.87 7.52 -8.98
N TYR A 91 2.23 8.69 -9.45
CA TYR A 91 2.19 9.92 -8.67
C TYR A 91 0.81 10.19 -8.07
N GLY A 92 0.77 10.74 -6.87
CA GLY A 92 -0.46 10.98 -6.12
C GLY A 92 -1.06 9.72 -5.49
N GLN A 93 -0.36 8.58 -5.54
CA GLN A 93 -0.76 7.34 -4.87
C GLN A 93 0.16 7.09 -3.67
N LEU A 94 -0.39 7.03 -2.46
CA LEU A 94 0.36 6.61 -1.29
C LEU A 94 0.54 5.10 -1.31
N VAL A 95 1.77 4.65 -1.50
CA VAL A 95 2.16 3.25 -1.43
C VAL A 95 2.83 2.98 -0.10
N GLY A 96 2.36 1.95 0.60
CA GLY A 96 2.92 1.51 1.86
C GLY A 96 3.34 0.05 1.83
N TYR A 97 4.55 -0.20 2.28
CA TYR A 97 5.15 -1.53 2.37
C TYR A 97 5.48 -1.85 3.83
N PRO A 98 4.56 -2.51 4.58
CA PRO A 98 4.86 -3.01 5.91
C PRO A 98 5.64 -4.32 5.79
N ILE A 99 6.93 -4.27 6.08
CA ILE A 99 7.81 -5.44 6.17
C ILE A 99 7.95 -5.78 7.66
N LEU A 100 7.14 -6.73 8.14
CA LEU A 100 6.93 -6.99 9.57
C LEU A 100 7.16 -8.45 9.89
N ASP A 101 7.67 -8.72 11.08
CA ASP A 101 7.59 -10.04 11.70
C ASP A 101 6.27 -10.17 12.48
N LEU A 102 5.26 -10.76 11.85
CA LEU A 102 3.93 -10.94 12.45
C LEU A 102 3.94 -11.82 13.70
N SER A 103 4.99 -12.61 13.94
CA SER A 103 5.10 -13.41 15.17
C SER A 103 5.35 -12.55 16.42
N THR A 104 5.76 -11.30 16.22
CA THR A 104 6.01 -10.32 17.30
C THR A 104 4.82 -9.39 17.54
N ILE A 105 3.72 -9.55 16.81
CA ILE A 105 2.52 -8.72 16.85
C ILE A 105 1.32 -9.61 17.20
N GLY A 106 0.37 -9.12 18.00
CA GLY A 106 -0.88 -9.84 18.28
C GLY A 106 -0.80 -10.86 19.44
N GLY A 107 0.20 -10.75 20.32
CA GLY A 107 0.31 -11.55 21.55
C GLY A 107 1.08 -12.88 21.34
N GLU A 108 0.76 -13.91 22.15
CA GLU A 108 1.57 -15.14 22.23
C GLU A 108 1.62 -15.96 20.94
N HIS A 109 0.59 -15.90 20.11
CA HIS A 109 0.48 -16.72 18.89
C HIS A 109 0.90 -15.95 17.62
N GLY A 110 1.24 -14.68 17.77
CA GLY A 110 1.51 -13.80 16.62
C GLY A 110 0.24 -13.44 15.85
N LEU A 111 0.39 -12.61 14.84
CA LEU A 111 -0.69 -12.13 13.98
C LEU A 111 -0.86 -13.04 12.75
N GLY A 112 -2.04 -13.60 12.54
CA GLY A 112 -2.37 -14.38 11.36
C GLY A 112 -2.47 -13.51 10.10
N LEU A 113 -2.18 -14.09 8.93
CA LEU A 113 -2.18 -13.34 7.66
C LEU A 113 -3.55 -12.68 7.36
N ARG A 114 -4.66 -13.35 7.68
CA ARG A 114 -6.00 -12.78 7.46
C ARG A 114 -6.21 -11.54 8.33
N GLU A 115 -5.93 -11.66 9.61
CA GLU A 115 -6.04 -10.54 10.55
C GLU A 115 -5.08 -9.40 10.20
N TYR A 116 -3.88 -9.70 9.69
CA TYR A 116 -2.96 -8.71 9.17
C TYR A 116 -3.58 -7.90 8.02
N ILE A 117 -4.23 -8.57 7.07
CA ILE A 117 -4.91 -7.90 5.96
C ILE A 117 -6.09 -7.07 6.49
N ASP A 118 -6.89 -7.62 7.40
CA ASP A 118 -8.02 -6.90 8.02
C ASP A 118 -7.55 -5.63 8.75
N ARG A 119 -6.39 -5.67 9.43
CA ARG A 119 -5.78 -4.49 10.08
C ARG A 119 -5.21 -3.49 9.07
N LEU A 120 -4.65 -3.94 7.94
CA LEU A 120 -4.24 -3.02 6.86
C LEU A 120 -5.45 -2.30 6.26
N GLU A 121 -6.54 -3.01 5.97
CA GLU A 121 -7.77 -2.40 5.49
C GLU A 121 -8.30 -1.39 6.52
N GLU A 122 -8.36 -1.76 7.80
CA GLU A 122 -8.82 -0.88 8.87
C GLU A 122 -7.97 0.40 8.99
N SER A 123 -6.63 0.28 8.87
CA SER A 123 -5.76 1.45 8.94
C SER A 123 -6.04 2.44 7.81
N VAL A 124 -6.27 1.94 6.59
CA VAL A 124 -6.63 2.77 5.44
C VAL A 124 -8.03 3.35 5.59
N MET A 125 -9.02 2.55 6.00
CA MET A 125 -10.41 3.00 6.21
C MET A 125 -10.46 4.13 7.25
N ALA A 126 -9.77 3.96 8.38
CA ALA A 126 -9.68 4.99 9.41
C ALA A 126 -8.97 6.26 8.89
N THR A 127 -7.93 6.09 8.07
CA THR A 127 -7.22 7.21 7.45
C THR A 127 -8.15 8.05 6.57
N VAL A 128 -8.78 7.45 5.57
CA VAL A 128 -9.65 8.20 4.64
C VAL A 128 -10.90 8.73 5.32
N GLY A 129 -11.33 8.07 6.41
CA GLY A 129 -12.44 8.50 7.27
C GLY A 129 -12.22 9.87 7.91
N GLU A 130 -10.96 10.29 8.17
CA GLU A 130 -10.65 11.63 8.70
C GLU A 130 -11.11 12.76 7.74
N TRP A 131 -11.20 12.45 6.45
CA TRP A 131 -11.73 13.38 5.42
C TRP A 131 -13.21 13.14 5.07
N GLY A 132 -13.91 12.32 5.88
CA GLY A 132 -15.34 12.06 5.68
C GLY A 132 -15.64 11.08 4.54
N ILE A 133 -14.66 10.35 4.02
CA ILE A 133 -14.86 9.36 2.97
C ILE A 133 -15.30 8.04 3.62
N ALA A 134 -16.57 7.69 3.47
CA ALA A 134 -17.13 6.44 3.98
C ALA A 134 -16.71 5.26 3.09
N THR A 135 -16.03 4.29 3.68
CA THR A 135 -15.51 3.12 2.98
C THR A 135 -16.06 1.81 3.55
N CYS A 136 -15.91 0.74 2.79
CA CYS A 136 -16.36 -0.59 3.17
C CYS A 136 -15.35 -1.67 2.70
N ARG A 137 -15.55 -2.89 3.21
CA ARG A 137 -14.95 -4.11 2.69
C ARG A 137 -15.92 -4.80 1.75
N VAL A 138 -15.42 -5.38 0.67
CA VAL A 138 -16.21 -6.17 -0.27
C VAL A 138 -15.81 -7.64 -0.11
N PRO A 139 -16.75 -8.56 0.13
CA PRO A 139 -16.44 -9.98 0.27
C PRO A 139 -15.64 -10.51 -0.93
N HIS A 140 -14.59 -11.27 -0.65
CA HIS A 140 -13.70 -11.88 -1.65
C HIS A 140 -12.90 -10.90 -2.54
N ALA A 141 -12.90 -9.61 -2.20
CA ALA A 141 -12.21 -8.57 -2.95
C ALA A 141 -11.33 -7.70 -2.04
N THR A 142 -10.18 -8.24 -1.63
CA THR A 142 -9.22 -7.57 -0.74
C THR A 142 -8.93 -6.14 -1.19
N GLY A 143 -8.86 -5.23 -0.21
CA GLY A 143 -8.66 -3.80 -0.40
C GLY A 143 -9.78 -2.97 0.21
N VAL A 144 -9.67 -1.65 0.09
CA VAL A 144 -10.67 -0.71 0.62
C VAL A 144 -11.51 -0.15 -0.52
N TRP A 145 -12.83 -0.16 -0.30
CA TRP A 145 -13.81 0.14 -1.32
C TRP A 145 -14.78 1.21 -0.85
N LEU A 146 -15.43 1.85 -1.80
CA LEU A 146 -16.64 2.62 -1.55
C LEU A 146 -17.85 1.82 -2.06
N PRO A 147 -18.96 1.85 -1.33
CA PRO A 147 -20.19 1.16 -1.74
C PRO A 147 -20.74 1.75 -3.04
N ALA A 148 -21.52 0.94 -3.75
CA ALA A 148 -22.30 1.42 -4.87
C ALA A 148 -23.29 2.51 -4.41
N THR A 149 -23.45 3.52 -5.24
CA THR A 149 -24.46 4.59 -5.09
C THR A 149 -25.21 4.74 -6.39
N GLU A 150 -26.28 5.52 -6.42
CA GLU A 150 -27.03 5.75 -7.66
C GLU A 150 -26.10 6.27 -8.77
N GLY A 151 -26.06 5.55 -9.89
CA GLY A 151 -25.22 5.88 -11.04
C GLY A 151 -23.72 5.60 -10.89
N ARG A 152 -23.25 5.05 -9.75
CA ARG A 152 -21.83 4.72 -9.52
C ARG A 152 -21.69 3.31 -8.94
N PRO A 153 -20.92 2.40 -9.56
CA PRO A 153 -20.69 1.06 -9.01
C PRO A 153 -19.83 1.10 -7.75
N GLU A 154 -19.68 -0.06 -7.10
CA GLU A 154 -18.62 -0.26 -6.12
C GLU A 154 -17.27 0.11 -6.75
N ARG A 155 -16.43 0.83 -5.99
CA ARG A 155 -15.15 1.34 -6.52
C ARG A 155 -14.05 1.27 -5.49
N LYS A 156 -12.90 0.78 -5.93
CA LYS A 156 -11.74 0.57 -5.08
C LYS A 156 -10.95 1.87 -4.92
N ILE A 157 -10.71 2.28 -3.68
CA ILE A 157 -9.85 3.43 -3.35
C ILE A 157 -8.43 2.97 -2.96
N CYS A 158 -8.29 1.76 -2.42
CA CYS A 158 -7.00 1.20 -2.04
C CYS A 158 -6.90 -0.26 -2.45
N ALA A 159 -5.86 -0.59 -3.20
CA ALA A 159 -5.48 -1.96 -3.49
C ALA A 159 -4.55 -2.51 -2.39
N ILE A 160 -4.71 -3.79 -2.05
CA ILE A 160 -3.83 -4.50 -1.10
C ILE A 160 -3.38 -5.80 -1.73
N GLY A 161 -2.07 -6.02 -1.75
CA GLY A 161 -1.47 -7.24 -2.25
C GLY A 161 -0.16 -7.52 -1.50
N VAL A 162 -0.14 -8.58 -0.70
CA VAL A 162 0.99 -8.90 0.18
C VAL A 162 1.63 -10.24 -0.17
N LYS A 163 2.86 -10.43 0.26
CA LYS A 163 3.55 -11.71 0.36
C LYS A 163 3.83 -11.96 1.84
N ALA A 164 3.66 -13.20 2.29
CA ALA A 164 4.08 -13.63 3.61
C ALA A 164 4.84 -14.95 3.52
N SER A 165 5.93 -15.05 4.27
CA SER A 165 6.70 -16.28 4.42
C SER A 165 7.20 -16.37 5.86
N ARG A 166 6.91 -17.49 6.52
CA ARG A 166 7.33 -17.71 7.91
C ARG A 166 7.04 -16.51 8.81
N PHE A 167 5.82 -15.97 8.76
CA PHE A 167 5.35 -14.79 9.49
C PHE A 167 5.99 -13.45 9.08
N VAL A 168 6.94 -13.38 8.16
CA VAL A 168 7.47 -12.12 7.66
C VAL A 168 6.69 -11.68 6.43
N THR A 169 6.31 -10.39 6.39
CA THR A 169 5.54 -9.79 5.32
C THR A 169 6.38 -8.95 4.37
N MET A 170 5.87 -8.75 3.16
CA MET A 170 6.45 -7.90 2.12
C MET A 170 5.35 -7.40 1.18
N HIS A 171 5.60 -6.34 0.43
CA HIS A 171 4.60 -5.58 -0.31
C HIS A 171 3.58 -4.95 0.65
N GLY A 172 2.38 -4.60 0.20
CA GLY A 172 1.42 -3.95 1.10
C GLY A 172 0.22 -3.36 0.38
N PHE A 173 0.07 -2.04 0.44
CA PHE A 173 -1.10 -1.33 -0.05
C PHE A 173 -0.75 -0.17 -0.98
N ALA A 174 -1.75 0.26 -1.74
CA ALA A 174 -1.67 1.42 -2.62
C ALA A 174 -2.99 2.20 -2.53
N LEU A 175 -2.96 3.33 -1.81
CA LEU A 175 -4.09 4.23 -1.61
C LEU A 175 -4.06 5.35 -2.65
N ASN A 176 -5.12 5.45 -3.45
CA ASN A 176 -5.28 6.53 -4.40
C ASN A 176 -5.68 7.83 -3.68
N VAL A 177 -4.75 8.76 -3.51
CA VAL A 177 -5.00 10.09 -2.92
C VAL A 177 -5.41 11.08 -4.02
N ALA A 178 -4.49 11.40 -4.91
CA ALA A 178 -4.69 12.28 -6.06
C ALA A 178 -4.20 11.63 -7.37
N THR A 179 -4.27 10.31 -7.42
CA THR A 179 -3.79 9.47 -8.52
C THR A 179 -4.56 9.77 -9.80
N ASP A 180 -3.84 9.85 -10.92
CA ASP A 180 -4.48 9.90 -12.25
C ASP A 180 -5.09 8.54 -12.59
N LEU A 181 -6.41 8.44 -12.44
CA LEU A 181 -7.14 7.19 -12.61
C LEU A 181 -7.20 6.69 -14.05
N ARG A 182 -6.88 7.52 -15.06
CA ARG A 182 -6.86 7.11 -16.48
C ARG A 182 -5.85 5.99 -16.76
N TYR A 183 -4.80 5.88 -15.95
CA TYR A 183 -3.84 4.79 -16.09
C TYR A 183 -4.41 3.42 -15.75
N PHE A 184 -5.52 3.35 -14.99
CA PHE A 184 -6.23 2.09 -14.75
C PHE A 184 -6.99 1.58 -15.97
N ASP A 185 -7.26 2.43 -16.98
CA ASP A 185 -7.91 2.03 -18.24
C ASP A 185 -7.03 1.10 -19.09
N TYR A 186 -5.74 1.02 -18.80
CA TYR A 186 -4.79 0.15 -19.50
C TYR A 186 -4.67 -1.26 -18.91
N ILE A 187 -5.45 -1.56 -17.87
CA ILE A 187 -5.45 -2.86 -17.20
C ILE A 187 -6.87 -3.34 -16.90
N ASN A 188 -7.04 -4.65 -16.78
CA ASN A 188 -8.26 -5.28 -16.30
C ASN A 188 -7.97 -6.03 -14.99
N PRO A 189 -7.91 -5.36 -13.82
CA PRO A 189 -7.52 -5.98 -12.58
C PRO A 189 -8.58 -6.98 -12.12
N CYS A 190 -8.18 -8.23 -11.86
CA CYS A 190 -9.04 -9.32 -11.36
C CYS A 190 -10.25 -9.67 -12.24
N GLY A 191 -10.29 -9.22 -13.50
CA GLY A 191 -11.42 -9.47 -14.41
C GLY A 191 -12.73 -8.84 -13.96
N PHE A 192 -12.73 -7.91 -13.01
CA PHE A 192 -13.92 -7.16 -12.61
C PHE A 192 -14.27 -6.13 -13.69
N THR A 193 -15.33 -6.40 -14.42
CA THR A 193 -15.89 -5.49 -15.45
C THR A 193 -17.01 -4.61 -14.89
N ASP A 194 -17.48 -4.91 -13.68
CA ASP A 194 -18.62 -4.27 -13.01
C ASP A 194 -18.22 -3.35 -11.84
N LYS A 195 -16.93 -3.21 -11.55
CA LYS A 195 -16.39 -2.42 -10.44
C LYS A 195 -15.46 -1.33 -10.95
N GLY A 196 -15.48 -0.19 -10.26
CA GLY A 196 -14.65 0.96 -10.59
C GLY A 196 -13.39 1.11 -9.73
N VAL A 197 -12.59 2.12 -10.07
CA VAL A 197 -11.49 2.64 -9.26
C VAL A 197 -11.80 4.09 -8.93
N THR A 198 -11.38 4.54 -7.75
CA THR A 198 -11.56 5.93 -7.30
C THR A 198 -10.33 6.42 -6.54
N SER A 199 -10.34 7.69 -6.14
CA SER A 199 -9.32 8.34 -5.31
C SER A 199 -9.96 9.27 -4.29
N MET A 200 -9.20 9.66 -3.26
CA MET A 200 -9.67 10.68 -2.31
C MET A 200 -10.07 11.96 -3.04
N ALA A 201 -9.27 12.40 -4.01
CA ALA A 201 -9.56 13.57 -4.83
C ALA A 201 -10.92 13.47 -5.55
N ALA A 202 -11.20 12.33 -6.19
CA ALA A 202 -12.45 12.11 -6.91
C ALA A 202 -13.67 12.07 -5.97
N GLU A 203 -13.55 11.49 -4.78
CA GLU A 203 -14.66 11.41 -3.83
C GLU A 203 -14.94 12.75 -3.14
N LEU A 204 -13.90 13.50 -2.77
CA LEU A 204 -14.06 14.83 -2.19
C LEU A 204 -14.68 15.81 -3.18
N ALA A 205 -14.36 15.71 -4.47
CA ALA A 205 -14.98 16.52 -5.51
C ALA A 205 -16.49 16.23 -5.67
N VAL A 206 -16.92 14.98 -5.49
CA VAL A 206 -18.34 14.57 -5.58
C VAL A 206 -19.10 14.89 -4.31
N GLY A 207 -18.45 14.85 -3.14
CA GLY A 207 -19.07 15.13 -1.84
C GLY A 207 -19.62 16.55 -1.70
N GLY A 208 -19.19 17.46 -2.57
CA GLY A 208 -19.79 18.79 -2.75
C GLY A 208 -19.59 19.76 -1.57
N ASP A 209 -18.85 19.38 -0.53
CA ASP A 209 -18.58 20.22 0.64
C ASP A 209 -17.35 21.14 0.47
N GLY A 210 -16.74 21.12 -0.74
CA GLY A 210 -15.63 21.99 -1.09
C GLY A 210 -14.31 21.69 -0.38
N ARG A 211 -14.18 20.54 0.26
CA ARG A 211 -12.92 20.17 0.94
C ARG A 211 -11.81 20.00 -0.07
N PRO A 212 -10.65 20.60 0.16
CA PRO A 212 -9.49 20.38 -0.70
C PRO A 212 -8.96 18.96 -0.55
N VAL A 213 -8.32 18.47 -1.60
CA VAL A 213 -7.54 17.22 -1.53
C VAL A 213 -6.40 17.42 -0.54
N PRO A 214 -6.24 16.54 0.47
CA PRO A 214 -5.17 16.70 1.44
C PRO A 214 -3.79 16.56 0.78
N PRO A 215 -2.79 17.31 1.27
CA PRO A 215 -1.40 17.07 0.92
C PRO A 215 -0.98 15.63 1.29
N MET A 216 -0.11 15.02 0.48
CA MET A 216 0.36 13.65 0.70
C MET A 216 0.95 13.44 2.10
N GLU A 217 1.68 14.44 2.60
CA GLU A 217 2.28 14.41 3.95
C GLU A 217 1.25 14.33 5.09
N GLU A 218 0.09 14.96 4.92
CA GLU A 218 -1.00 14.83 5.90
C GLU A 218 -1.60 13.44 5.89
N VAL A 219 -1.76 12.86 4.70
CA VAL A 219 -2.28 11.49 4.54
C VAL A 219 -1.30 10.47 5.12
N LYS A 220 0.01 10.63 4.87
CA LYS A 220 1.06 9.78 5.48
C LYS A 220 0.99 9.82 7.01
N ARG A 221 0.94 11.02 7.60
CA ARG A 221 0.86 11.18 9.07
C ARG A 221 -0.41 10.56 9.65
N ALA A 222 -1.55 10.76 9.01
CA ALA A 222 -2.81 10.14 9.42
C ALA A 222 -2.71 8.61 9.35
N TYR A 223 -2.18 8.07 8.26
CA TYR A 223 -1.98 6.63 8.09
C TYR A 223 -1.08 6.05 9.19
N VAL A 224 0.05 6.69 9.49
CA VAL A 224 0.99 6.22 10.52
C VAL A 224 0.34 6.20 11.91
N ARG A 225 -0.48 7.20 12.28
CA ARG A 225 -1.24 7.18 13.54
C ARG A 225 -2.18 5.98 13.64
N HIS A 226 -2.91 5.68 12.58
CA HIS A 226 -3.84 4.54 12.56
C HIS A 226 -3.09 3.20 12.49
N PHE A 227 -1.99 3.14 11.76
CA PHE A 227 -1.12 1.98 11.71
C PHE A 227 -0.52 1.66 13.09
N GLU A 228 0.01 2.66 13.80
CA GLU A 228 0.55 2.50 15.14
C GLU A 228 -0.47 1.91 16.12
N ARG A 229 -1.71 2.40 16.07
CA ARG A 229 -2.80 1.89 16.93
C ARG A 229 -3.08 0.40 16.69
N LEU A 230 -2.91 -0.09 15.48
CA LEU A 230 -3.28 -1.45 15.07
C LEU A 230 -2.11 -2.44 15.13
N PHE A 231 -0.88 -1.96 14.92
CA PHE A 231 0.31 -2.82 14.79
C PHE A 231 1.31 -2.64 15.94
N GLY A 232 1.19 -1.60 16.74
CA GLY A 232 2.09 -1.29 17.85
C GLY A 232 3.02 -0.13 17.58
N ALA A 233 3.80 0.26 18.57
CA ALA A 233 4.61 1.47 18.59
C ALA A 233 5.54 1.60 17.37
N VAL A 234 5.53 2.79 16.78
CA VAL A 234 6.37 3.17 15.65
C VAL A 234 7.40 4.24 16.07
N SER A 235 8.48 4.33 15.30
CA SER A 235 9.41 5.46 15.34
C SER A 235 9.69 5.92 13.92
N TRP A 236 9.71 7.23 13.68
CA TRP A 236 10.17 7.73 12.39
C TRP A 236 11.69 7.54 12.31
N GLY A 237 12.15 6.80 11.31
CA GLY A 237 13.55 6.76 10.92
C GLY A 237 13.95 8.13 10.38
N GLY A 238 15.17 8.57 10.67
CA GLY A 238 15.71 9.74 9.99
C GLY A 238 15.78 9.46 8.49
N GLU A 239 15.47 10.46 7.65
CA GLU A 239 15.79 10.40 6.24
C GLU A 239 17.29 10.07 6.11
N GLU A 240 17.64 8.91 5.57
CA GLU A 240 18.96 8.75 4.96
C GLU A 240 18.93 9.61 3.69
N GLY A 241 19.19 10.90 3.87
CA GLY A 241 19.46 11.78 2.77
C GLY A 241 20.68 11.25 2.03
N VAL A 242 20.66 11.33 0.72
CA VAL A 242 21.78 10.99 -0.19
C VAL A 242 23.10 11.71 0.19
N ASP A 243 23.08 12.60 1.18
CA ASP A 243 24.19 13.44 1.64
C ASP A 243 24.52 13.32 3.14
N GLY A 244 24.09 12.27 3.83
CA GLY A 244 24.57 12.00 5.21
C GLY A 244 24.23 13.06 6.27
N VAL A 245 23.17 13.86 6.08
CA VAL A 245 22.73 14.87 7.05
C VAL A 245 21.38 14.44 7.65
N THR A 246 21.42 14.02 8.89
CA THR A 246 20.24 13.73 9.70
C THR A 246 19.43 15.01 9.94
N ARG A 247 18.25 15.14 9.37
CA ARG A 247 17.32 16.21 9.75
C ARG A 247 16.37 15.68 10.82
N SER A 248 16.59 16.12 12.06
CA SER A 248 15.65 15.96 13.16
C SER A 248 14.48 16.92 12.96
N PHE A 249 13.25 16.41 13.02
CA PHE A 249 12.04 17.23 13.14
C PHE A 249 11.55 17.28 14.58
#